data_ac9ea01bafdb94475d65cf01441c89c9
#
_entry.id   ac9ea01bafdb94475d65cf01441c89c9
#
_cell.length_a   1.000
_cell.length_b   1.000
_cell.length_c   1.000
_cell.angle_alpha   90.00
_cell.angle_beta   90.00
_cell.angle_gamma   90.00
#
_symmetry.space_group_name_H-M   'P 1'
#
loop_
_entity.id
_entity.type
_entity.pdbx_description
1 polymer ?
#
loop_
_entity_poly.entity_id
_entity_poly.type
_entity_poly.pdbx_seq_one_letter_code
_entity_poly.pdbx_strand_id
1 'polypeptide(L)'
;MSEAFARPFRPVELTASTLTSFPLQAMAQQLMTEDAFQTSGRNALTLIHHTNLTVVLTVLKAGAVLDEHHAPAPVTLLPLFGEIVLASAAGTTRLTLDQGTGAVFAAHLPHRVEAQQDSAFVLVIGGQA
;
A
#
# COMPACT_ATOMS: atom_id res chain seq x y z
N MET A 1 -22.85 10.77 5.92
CA MET A 1 -21.44 10.44 6.00
C MET A 1 -20.80 10.73 4.65
N SER A 2 -19.76 11.52 4.66
CA SER A 2 -19.07 11.86 3.42
C SER A 2 -18.08 10.78 3.04
N GLU A 3 -17.97 10.51 1.77
CA GLU A 3 -16.95 9.61 1.26
C GLU A 3 -15.61 10.33 1.18
N ALA A 4 -14.53 9.60 1.40
CA ALA A 4 -13.18 10.14 1.31
C ALA A 4 -12.79 10.43 -0.15
N PHE A 5 -13.41 9.72 -1.09
CA PHE A 5 -13.19 9.90 -2.52
C PHE A 5 -14.33 9.26 -3.31
N ALA A 6 -14.48 9.69 -4.56
CA ALA A 6 -15.48 9.13 -5.46
C ALA A 6 -14.84 8.09 -6.40
N ARG A 7 -15.64 7.08 -6.76
CA ARG A 7 -15.23 6.10 -7.78
C ARG A 7 -15.85 6.43 -9.14
N PRO A 8 -15.12 6.23 -10.24
CA PRO A 8 -13.73 5.83 -10.32
C PRO A 8 -12.81 6.96 -9.86
N PHE A 9 -11.76 6.58 -9.13
CA PHE A 9 -10.75 7.53 -8.68
C PHE A 9 -9.60 7.56 -9.70
N ARG A 10 -9.17 8.75 -10.07
CA ARG A 10 -8.02 8.90 -10.95
C ARG A 10 -6.80 9.29 -10.13
N PRO A 11 -5.65 8.66 -10.35
CA PRO A 11 -4.43 9.10 -9.70
C PRO A 11 -4.16 10.58 -9.98
N VAL A 12 -3.64 11.26 -8.98
CA VAL A 12 -3.30 12.67 -9.13
C VAL A 12 -2.09 12.80 -10.06
N GLU A 13 -2.19 13.73 -11.00
CA GLU A 13 -1.10 14.03 -11.92
C GLU A 13 -0.19 15.06 -11.28
N LEU A 14 1.12 14.75 -11.23
CA LEU A 14 2.10 15.65 -10.66
C LEU A 14 2.58 16.63 -11.72
N THR A 15 2.32 17.92 -11.47
CA THR A 15 2.81 19.03 -12.28
C THR A 15 3.65 19.95 -11.40
N ALA A 16 4.26 20.97 -12.00
CA ALA A 16 5.10 21.92 -11.26
C ALA A 16 4.33 22.68 -10.18
N SER A 17 3.00 22.71 -10.26
CA SER A 17 2.15 23.40 -9.29
C SER A 17 1.38 22.47 -8.36
N THR A 18 1.61 21.16 -8.43
CA THR A 18 0.86 20.21 -7.62
C THR A 18 1.30 20.27 -6.16
N LEU A 19 0.34 20.57 -5.30
CA LEU A 19 0.49 20.47 -3.85
C LEU A 19 -0.85 19.97 -3.34
N THR A 20 -0.88 18.74 -2.85
CA THR A 20 -2.14 18.11 -2.43
C THR A 20 -1.92 17.22 -1.23
N SER A 21 -3.02 16.83 -0.61
CA SER A 21 -3.00 15.92 0.53
C SER A 21 -4.06 14.85 0.33
N PHE A 22 -3.90 13.75 1.04
CA PHE A 22 -4.85 12.64 1.01
C PHE A 22 -5.25 12.31 2.44
N PRO A 23 -6.56 12.22 2.75
CA PRO A 23 -7.02 11.76 4.05
C PRO A 23 -6.90 10.24 4.12
N LEU A 24 -5.67 9.76 4.32
CA LEU A 24 -5.32 8.36 4.13
C LEU A 24 -6.12 7.39 4.99
N GLN A 25 -6.35 7.72 6.27
CA GLN A 25 -7.12 6.81 7.12
C GLN A 25 -8.57 6.69 6.68
N ALA A 26 -9.20 7.82 6.34
CA ALA A 26 -10.57 7.81 5.85
C ALA A 26 -10.67 7.06 4.52
N MET A 27 -9.70 7.24 3.64
CA MET A 27 -9.64 6.53 2.36
C MET A 27 -9.47 5.03 2.57
N ALA A 28 -8.59 4.63 3.49
CA ALA A 28 -8.39 3.22 3.82
C ALA A 28 -9.68 2.60 4.37
N GLN A 29 -10.36 3.29 5.25
CA GLN A 29 -11.63 2.80 5.81
C GLN A 29 -12.68 2.64 4.72
N GLN A 30 -12.75 3.56 3.77
CA GLN A 30 -13.66 3.42 2.63
C GLN A 30 -13.31 2.20 1.77
N LEU A 31 -12.04 1.98 1.49
CA LEU A 31 -11.60 0.80 0.73
C LEU A 31 -12.02 -0.49 1.43
N MET A 32 -12.03 -0.52 2.75
CA MET A 32 -12.41 -1.69 3.53
C MET A 32 -13.92 -1.96 3.48
N THR A 33 -14.73 -0.99 3.10
CA THR A 33 -16.19 -1.19 2.93
C THR A 33 -16.55 -1.68 1.54
N GLU A 34 -15.63 -1.61 0.59
CA GLU A 34 -15.91 -1.96 -0.80
C GLU A 34 -15.88 -3.48 -1.02
N ASP A 35 -16.57 -3.93 -2.07
CA ASP A 35 -16.74 -5.34 -2.36
C ASP A 35 -15.42 -6.08 -2.51
N ALA A 36 -14.43 -5.45 -3.11
CA ALA A 36 -13.12 -6.08 -3.31
C ALA A 36 -12.51 -6.54 -1.99
N PHE A 37 -12.57 -5.71 -0.95
CA PHE A 37 -12.05 -6.07 0.36
C PHE A 37 -12.90 -7.18 1.00
N GLN A 38 -14.22 -7.05 0.90
CA GLN A 38 -15.12 -8.02 1.54
C GLN A 38 -15.01 -9.41 0.91
N THR A 39 -14.79 -9.50 -0.39
CA THR A 39 -14.77 -10.78 -1.12
C THR A 39 -13.37 -11.38 -1.25
N SER A 40 -12.35 -10.56 -1.52
CA SER A 40 -10.99 -11.06 -1.76
C SER A 40 -10.04 -10.82 -0.59
N GLY A 41 -10.44 -10.02 0.40
CA GLY A 41 -9.60 -9.67 1.53
C GLY A 41 -8.56 -8.61 1.21
N ARG A 42 -8.64 -7.99 0.04
CA ARG A 42 -7.69 -6.92 -0.34
C ARG A 42 -8.34 -5.91 -1.25
N ASN A 43 -7.86 -4.68 -1.16
CA ASN A 43 -8.27 -3.60 -2.03
C ASN A 43 -7.14 -2.58 -2.08
N ALA A 44 -7.07 -1.82 -3.14
CA ALA A 44 -6.00 -0.85 -3.30
C ALA A 44 -6.47 0.33 -4.14
N LEU A 45 -5.76 1.44 -3.98
CA LEU A 45 -6.02 2.66 -4.72
C LEU A 45 -4.70 3.32 -5.07
N THR A 46 -4.46 3.52 -6.35
CA THR A 46 -3.28 4.27 -6.78
C THR A 46 -3.55 5.76 -6.62
N LEU A 47 -2.81 6.40 -5.74
CA LEU A 47 -2.96 7.83 -5.46
C LEU A 47 -2.21 8.68 -6.46
N ILE A 48 -1.00 8.26 -6.80
CA ILE A 48 -0.12 8.96 -7.73
C ILE A 48 0.48 7.92 -8.66
N HIS A 49 0.44 8.21 -9.95
CA HIS A 49 1.10 7.40 -10.96
C HIS A 49 1.90 8.32 -11.87
N HIS A 50 3.19 8.39 -11.65
CA HIS A 50 4.10 9.28 -12.38
C HIS A 50 5.29 8.46 -12.87
N THR A 51 6.05 9.01 -13.81
CA THR A 51 7.19 8.32 -14.41
C THR A 51 8.16 7.74 -13.36
N ASN A 52 8.44 8.53 -12.33
CA ASN A 52 9.44 8.16 -11.32
C ASN A 52 8.83 7.86 -9.96
N LEU A 53 7.52 7.89 -9.82
CA LEU A 53 6.87 7.76 -8.52
C LEU A 53 5.48 7.19 -8.67
N THR A 54 5.23 6.10 -7.98
CA THR A 54 3.88 5.54 -7.84
C THR A 54 3.58 5.41 -6.34
N VAL A 55 2.43 5.92 -5.92
CA VAL A 55 2.00 5.82 -4.52
C VAL A 55 0.67 5.08 -4.48
N VAL A 56 0.63 4.00 -3.73
CA VAL A 56 -0.53 3.11 -3.65
C VAL A 56 -0.95 2.96 -2.20
N LEU A 57 -2.23 3.18 -1.94
CA LEU A 57 -2.83 2.86 -0.65
C LEU A 57 -3.43 1.47 -0.74
N THR A 58 -3.04 0.58 0.17
CA THR A 58 -3.46 -0.82 0.16
C THR A 58 -4.09 -1.18 1.50
N VAL A 59 -5.19 -1.96 1.46
CA VAL A 59 -5.80 -2.53 2.65
C VAL A 59 -5.85 -4.05 2.52
N LEU A 60 -5.57 -4.73 3.62
CA LEU A 60 -5.59 -6.20 3.70
C LEU A 60 -6.41 -6.63 4.90
N LYS A 61 -7.25 -7.63 4.68
CA LYS A 61 -8.01 -8.25 5.76
C LYS A 61 -7.12 -9.21 6.54
N ALA A 62 -7.38 -9.36 7.83
CA ALA A 62 -6.66 -10.33 8.68
C ALA A 62 -6.61 -11.69 7.98
N GLY A 63 -5.42 -12.26 7.85
CA GLY A 63 -5.20 -13.53 7.19
C GLY A 63 -4.94 -13.43 5.68
N ALA A 64 -5.17 -12.27 5.08
CA ALA A 64 -4.90 -12.10 3.65
C ALA A 64 -3.40 -12.02 3.38
N VAL A 65 -3.01 -12.54 2.24
CA VAL A 65 -1.61 -12.58 1.81
C VAL A 65 -1.49 -11.99 0.42
N LEU A 66 -0.57 -11.07 0.25
CA LEU A 66 -0.07 -10.68 -1.07
C LEU A 66 1.11 -11.60 -1.36
N ASP A 67 0.90 -12.54 -2.28
CA ASP A 67 1.90 -13.54 -2.61
C ASP A 67 3.16 -12.92 -3.19
N GLU A 68 4.17 -13.75 -3.32
CA GLU A 68 5.47 -13.33 -3.81
C GLU A 68 5.35 -12.54 -5.11
N HIS A 69 5.90 -11.36 -5.09
CA HIS A 69 5.99 -10.48 -6.25
C HIS A 69 7.19 -9.57 -6.09
N HIS A 70 7.50 -8.82 -7.12
CA HIS A 70 8.60 -7.85 -7.06
C HIS A 70 8.19 -6.57 -7.78
N ALA A 71 8.81 -5.46 -7.41
CA ALA A 71 8.57 -4.17 -8.01
C ALA A 71 9.77 -3.75 -8.86
N PRO A 72 9.56 -2.96 -9.93
CA PRO A 72 10.66 -2.53 -10.82
C PRO A 72 11.52 -1.42 -10.22
N ALA A 73 11.16 -0.90 -9.06
CA ALA A 73 11.84 0.20 -8.39
C ALA A 73 11.89 -0.06 -6.89
N PRO A 74 12.72 0.65 -6.14
CA PRO A 74 12.71 0.53 -4.68
C PRO A 74 11.33 0.88 -4.10
N VAL A 75 10.98 0.27 -2.98
CA VAL A 75 9.69 0.45 -2.35
C VAL A 75 9.89 0.85 -0.89
N THR A 76 9.14 1.88 -0.47
CA THR A 76 8.99 2.21 0.93
C THR A 76 7.56 1.81 1.34
N LEU A 77 7.43 1.05 2.41
CA LEU A 77 6.15 0.59 2.93
C LEU A 77 5.92 1.23 4.28
N LEU A 78 4.79 1.96 4.42
CA LEU A 78 4.45 2.71 5.62
C LEU A 78 3.09 2.27 6.14
N PRO A 79 3.02 1.49 7.22
CA PRO A 79 1.74 1.09 7.80
C PRO A 79 0.99 2.29 8.38
N LEU A 80 -0.32 2.32 8.15
CA LEU A 80 -1.23 3.30 8.75
C LEU A 80 -1.89 2.76 10.02
N PHE A 81 -2.28 1.49 9.98
CA PHE A 81 -2.83 0.77 11.14
C PHE A 81 -2.77 -0.73 10.86
N GLY A 82 -3.00 -1.52 11.91
CA GLY A 82 -2.94 -2.96 11.84
C GLY A 82 -1.52 -3.48 12.04
N GLU A 83 -1.32 -4.72 11.65
CA GLU A 83 -0.02 -5.37 11.75
C GLU A 83 0.17 -6.30 10.56
N ILE A 84 1.29 -6.17 9.88
CA ILE A 84 1.64 -6.99 8.73
C ILE A 84 3.02 -7.61 8.93
N VAL A 85 3.24 -8.74 8.28
CA VAL A 85 4.55 -9.36 8.18
C VAL A 85 5.01 -9.25 6.73
N LEU A 86 6.18 -8.63 6.55
CA LEU A 86 6.85 -8.54 5.26
C LEU A 86 7.99 -9.56 5.26
N ALA A 87 7.99 -10.45 4.29
CA ALA A 87 8.99 -11.50 4.23
C ALA A 87 9.66 -11.53 2.86
N SER A 88 10.96 -11.82 2.84
CA SER A 88 11.64 -12.12 1.59
C SER A 88 11.15 -13.46 1.04
N ALA A 89 11.29 -13.67 -0.27
CA ALA A 89 10.80 -14.88 -0.93
C ALA A 89 11.38 -16.16 -0.32
N ALA A 90 12.66 -16.12 0.06
CA ALA A 90 13.31 -17.27 0.67
C ALA A 90 12.88 -17.50 2.12
N GLY A 91 12.11 -16.58 2.69
CA GLY A 91 11.68 -16.66 4.09
C GLY A 91 12.81 -16.41 5.09
N THR A 92 13.97 -15.98 4.61
CA THR A 92 15.14 -15.75 5.48
C THR A 92 15.04 -14.45 6.26
N THR A 93 14.29 -13.48 5.75
CA THR A 93 14.03 -12.22 6.43
C THR A 93 12.54 -12.04 6.61
N ARG A 94 12.11 -11.82 7.85
CA ARG A 94 10.71 -11.56 8.19
C ARG A 94 10.68 -10.35 9.11
N LEU A 95 9.89 -9.35 8.73
CA LEU A 95 9.74 -8.12 9.48
C LEU A 95 8.29 -7.96 9.89
N THR A 96 8.04 -7.71 11.17
CA THR A 96 6.71 -7.38 11.65
C THR A 96 6.57 -5.87 11.70
N LEU A 97 5.59 -5.34 11.01
CA LEU A 97 5.42 -3.90 10.84
C LEU A 97 4.06 -3.48 11.35
N ASP A 98 4.04 -2.42 12.13
CA ASP A 98 2.82 -1.78 12.60
C ASP A 98 2.95 -0.27 12.43
N GLN A 99 1.96 0.47 12.91
CA GLN A 99 2.01 1.92 12.83
C GLN A 99 3.28 2.45 13.51
N GLY A 100 4.03 3.26 12.78
CA GLY A 100 5.28 3.81 13.26
C GLY A 100 6.52 3.03 12.86
N THR A 101 6.35 1.86 12.23
CA THR A 101 7.45 1.03 11.77
C THR A 101 7.35 0.84 10.26
N GLY A 102 8.22 1.50 9.51
CA GLY A 102 8.25 1.36 8.06
C GLY A 102 9.34 0.41 7.59
N ALA A 103 9.27 0.03 6.33
CA ALA A 103 10.28 -0.81 5.69
C ALA A 103 10.63 -0.28 4.32
N VAL A 104 11.85 -0.56 3.90
CA VAL A 104 12.33 -0.23 2.56
C VAL A 104 12.95 -1.48 1.97
N PHE A 105 12.66 -1.76 0.72
CA PHE A 105 13.30 -2.88 0.03
C PHE A 105 13.67 -2.51 -1.40
N ALA A 106 14.70 -3.20 -1.88
CA ALA A 106 15.31 -2.92 -3.18
C ALA A 106 14.38 -3.28 -4.34
N ALA A 107 14.62 -2.65 -5.48
CA ALA A 107 14.00 -3.04 -6.72
C ALA A 107 14.24 -4.53 -7.00
N HIS A 108 13.24 -5.19 -7.55
CA HIS A 108 13.28 -6.60 -7.98
C HIS A 108 13.46 -7.63 -6.86
N LEU A 109 13.48 -7.21 -5.59
CA LEU A 109 13.51 -8.15 -4.48
C LEU A 109 12.16 -8.86 -4.34
N PRO A 110 12.11 -10.19 -4.54
CA PRO A 110 10.85 -10.92 -4.33
C PRO A 110 10.44 -10.87 -2.87
N HIS A 111 9.18 -10.54 -2.62
CA HIS A 111 8.66 -10.37 -1.28
C HIS A 111 7.19 -10.76 -1.21
N ARG A 112 6.71 -11.00 0.00
CA ARG A 112 5.31 -11.25 0.27
C ARG A 112 4.88 -10.48 1.52
N VAL A 113 3.61 -10.14 1.58
CA VAL A 113 3.02 -9.42 2.71
C VAL A 113 1.85 -10.23 3.24
N GLU A 114 1.80 -10.40 4.56
CA GLU A 114 0.74 -11.16 5.23
C GLU A 114 0.15 -10.29 6.34
N ALA A 115 -1.17 -10.11 6.34
CA ALA A 115 -1.84 -9.31 7.34
C ALA A 115 -2.16 -10.17 8.57
N GLN A 116 -1.73 -9.72 9.75
CA GLN A 116 -2.06 -10.34 11.02
C GLN A 116 -3.37 -9.81 11.57
N GLN A 117 -3.74 -8.61 11.16
CA GLN A 117 -4.97 -7.91 11.50
C GLN A 117 -5.45 -7.21 10.25
N ASP A 118 -6.69 -6.70 10.27
CA ASP A 118 -7.13 -5.78 9.21
C ASP A 118 -6.16 -4.60 9.20
N SER A 119 -5.51 -4.38 8.08
CA SER A 119 -4.38 -3.48 7.98
C SER A 119 -4.47 -2.57 6.77
N ALA A 120 -3.87 -1.40 6.89
CA ALA A 120 -3.70 -0.48 5.79
C ALA A 120 -2.27 0.03 5.76
N PHE A 121 -1.73 0.18 4.57
CA PHE A 121 -0.38 0.71 4.41
C PHE A 121 -0.25 1.44 3.08
N VAL A 122 0.73 2.33 3.03
CA VAL A 122 1.08 3.08 1.82
C VAL A 122 2.37 2.50 1.25
N LEU A 123 2.34 2.23 -0.04
CA LEU A 123 3.53 1.87 -0.80
C LEU A 123 3.99 3.08 -1.60
N VAL A 124 5.23 3.47 -1.42
CA VAL A 124 5.87 4.49 -2.23
C VAL A 124 6.89 3.78 -3.10
N ILE A 125 6.61 3.70 -4.40
CA ILE A 125 7.41 2.97 -5.37
C ILE A 125 8.10 3.99 -6.26
N GLY A 126 9.41 4.05 -6.17
CA GLY A 126 10.14 5.05 -6.94
C GLY A 126 11.48 5.34 -6.36
N GLY A 127 12.08 6.39 -6.88
CA GLY A 127 13.47 6.70 -6.61
C GLY A 127 14.30 6.28 -7.80
N GLN A 128 14.55 7.22 -8.67
CA GLN A 128 15.37 6.98 -9.85
C GLN A 128 16.83 6.86 -9.45
N ALA A 129 17.42 5.79 -9.84
CA ALA A 129 18.85 5.65 -9.64
C ALA A 129 19.62 6.53 -10.63
#